data_4723abec77b45b72cba8ee8bcb47634e
#
_entry.id   4723abec77b45b72cba8ee8bcb47634e
#
_cell.length_a   1.000
_cell.length_b   1.000
_cell.length_c   1.000
_cell.angle_alpha   90.00
_cell.angle_beta   90.00
_cell.angle_gamma   90.00
#
_symmetry.space_group_name_H-M   'P 1'
#
loop_
_entity.id
_entity.type
_entity.pdbx_description
1 polymer ?
#
loop_
_entity_poly.entity_id
_entity_poly.type
_entity_poly.pdbx_seq_one_letter_code
_entity_poly.pdbx_strand_id
1 'polypeptide(L)'
;MKDNNPADNLAWRVIWRQLISSVGSQARMLRRSMLALLLAAFMQGIAFACLYPIIDALLRGDAPQLLNWAMAFSVAAIVTLVLRWYGLGFEYRGHLAQATHELRLRLGEQLRRVPLEKLQRGRAGEMNALLLGSVDENLNYVIAIANILLLTIVTPLTASLATLWIDWRLGLVMLLIFPLLVPFYYWRRPAMRRQMQTLGEAHQRLSGDIVEFAQGMMVLRTCGSDADKSRALLAHFNALENLQTRTHRQDAGATMLIASVVELGLQVVVLSGIVWVVTGTLNLAFLIAAVAMIMRFAEPMAMFISYTSVVELIASALQRIEQFMAIAPLPVAEQSEMPERYDIRFDNVSYRYEEGDGHALNHVSLTFPAASMSALVGASGAGKTTVTKLLMRYADPQQGQISIGGVDIRRLTPEQLNSLISVVFQDVWLFDDTLLANIRIARPQATRQEVEEAARAAQCLEFISRLPQGWLTPMGEMGGQLSGGERQRISIARALLKNAPVVILDEPTAALDIESELAVQKAIDNLVYNRTVIIIAHRLSTIAGAGNILVMEEGQVVEQGTHAQLLSHHGRYQALWQAQMAARVWRDDGVSASGEWVHE
;
A
#
# COMPACT_ATOMS: atom_id res chain seq x y z
N MET A 1 6.71 31.16 14.56
CA MET A 1 6.72 30.99 13.11
C MET A 1 5.59 30.03 12.76
N LYS A 2 4.55 30.49 12.06
CA LYS A 2 3.43 29.65 11.61
C LYS A 2 3.94 28.84 10.42
N ASP A 3 4.22 27.56 10.61
CA ASP A 3 4.47 26.64 9.53
C ASP A 3 3.17 26.50 8.72
N ASN A 4 3.11 27.24 7.63
CA ASN A 4 2.12 27.02 6.56
C ASN A 4 2.48 25.72 5.84
N ASN A 5 2.09 24.59 6.43
CA ASN A 5 2.18 23.30 5.77
C ASN A 5 1.17 23.30 4.59
N PRO A 6 1.60 23.12 3.33
CA PRO A 6 0.71 23.14 2.16
C PRO A 6 -0.39 22.07 2.22
N ALA A 7 -0.31 21.13 3.15
CA ALA A 7 -1.36 20.14 3.43
C ALA A 7 -2.62 20.73 4.11
N ASP A 8 -2.59 21.96 4.63
CA ASP A 8 -3.74 22.55 5.36
C ASP A 8 -4.85 23.08 4.45
N ASN A 9 -4.61 23.22 3.16
CA ASN A 9 -5.60 23.68 2.18
C ASN A 9 -5.97 22.58 1.17
N LEU A 10 -6.36 21.40 1.62
CA LEU A 10 -7.09 20.51 0.72
C LEU A 10 -8.49 21.14 0.46
N ALA A 11 -8.51 22.07 -0.50
CA ALA A 11 -9.76 22.66 -0.95
C ALA A 11 -10.68 21.52 -1.41
N TRP A 12 -11.96 21.54 -1.09
CA TRP A 12 -13.00 20.60 -1.54
C TRP A 12 -12.89 20.27 -3.03
N ARG A 13 -12.38 21.20 -3.84
CA ARG A 13 -12.08 21.02 -5.27
C ARG A 13 -11.00 19.97 -5.53
N VAL A 14 -10.00 19.85 -4.65
CA VAL A 14 -8.92 18.85 -4.79
C VAL A 14 -9.46 17.48 -4.45
N ILE A 15 -10.15 17.34 -3.32
CA ILE A 15 -10.80 16.08 -2.90
C ILE A 15 -11.76 15.60 -4.00
N TRP A 16 -12.59 16.50 -4.53
CA TRP A 16 -13.52 16.16 -5.60
C TRP A 16 -12.80 15.69 -6.88
N ARG A 17 -11.72 16.37 -7.27
CA ARG A 17 -10.93 15.96 -8.44
C ARG A 17 -10.29 14.61 -8.25
N GLN A 18 -9.70 14.37 -7.09
CA GLN A 18 -9.09 13.08 -6.72
C GLN A 18 -10.13 11.96 -6.70
N LEU A 19 -11.30 12.22 -6.13
CA LEU A 19 -12.40 11.27 -6.11
C LEU A 19 -12.86 10.91 -7.53
N ILE A 20 -13.09 11.90 -8.39
CA ILE A 20 -13.49 11.68 -9.78
C ILE A 20 -12.42 10.89 -10.56
N SER A 21 -11.14 11.16 -10.32
CA SER A 21 -10.05 10.41 -10.95
C SER A 21 -9.97 8.97 -10.45
N SER A 22 -10.27 8.72 -9.18
CA SER A 22 -10.27 7.38 -8.57
C SER A 22 -11.41 6.51 -9.11
N VAL A 23 -12.59 7.08 -9.32
CA VAL A 23 -13.78 6.38 -9.83
C VAL A 23 -13.67 6.02 -11.33
N GLY A 24 -12.79 6.67 -12.08
CA GLY A 24 -12.48 6.33 -13.47
C GLY A 24 -13.66 6.39 -14.43
N SER A 25 -13.97 5.28 -15.10
CA SER A 25 -15.05 5.20 -16.12
C SER A 25 -16.43 5.53 -15.55
N GLN A 26 -16.66 5.28 -14.26
CA GLN A 26 -17.93 5.52 -13.57
C GLN A 26 -18.14 6.97 -13.12
N ALA A 27 -17.20 7.89 -13.40
CA ALA A 27 -17.25 9.29 -12.98
C ALA A 27 -18.52 10.04 -13.44
N ARG A 28 -19.06 9.71 -14.64
CA ARG A 28 -20.30 10.31 -15.14
C ARG A 28 -21.50 9.88 -14.30
N MET A 29 -21.57 8.63 -13.90
CA MET A 29 -22.66 8.10 -13.08
C MET A 29 -22.56 8.67 -11.66
N LEU A 30 -21.35 8.77 -11.09
CA LEU A 30 -21.15 9.40 -9.79
C LEU A 30 -21.66 10.87 -9.80
N ARG A 31 -21.30 11.66 -10.80
CA ARG A 31 -21.79 13.05 -10.92
C ARG A 31 -23.31 13.13 -11.03
N ARG A 32 -23.96 12.24 -11.79
CA ARG A 32 -25.42 12.17 -11.90
C ARG A 32 -26.05 11.79 -10.57
N SER A 33 -25.49 10.84 -9.85
CA SER A 33 -25.95 10.43 -8.52
C SER A 33 -25.83 11.56 -7.51
N MET A 34 -24.70 12.29 -7.49
CA MET A 34 -24.51 13.44 -6.62
C MET A 34 -25.51 14.57 -6.94
N LEU A 35 -25.75 14.83 -8.23
CA LEU A 35 -26.75 15.82 -8.64
C LEU A 35 -28.17 15.40 -8.21
N ALA A 36 -28.50 14.12 -8.36
CA ALA A 36 -29.81 13.60 -7.94
C ALA A 36 -30.00 13.71 -6.41
N LEU A 37 -28.95 13.42 -5.61
CA LEU A 37 -28.98 13.59 -4.16
C LEU A 37 -29.11 15.06 -3.76
N LEU A 38 -28.43 15.98 -4.46
CA LEU A 38 -28.57 17.43 -4.25
C LEU A 38 -29.99 17.90 -4.52
N LEU A 39 -30.57 17.50 -5.65
CA LEU A 39 -31.94 17.79 -6.01
C LEU A 39 -32.94 17.15 -5.03
N ALA A 40 -32.69 15.94 -4.55
CA ALA A 40 -33.49 15.28 -3.54
C ALA A 40 -33.50 16.08 -2.23
N ALA A 41 -32.34 16.54 -1.75
CA ALA A 41 -32.23 17.36 -0.55
C ALA A 41 -32.95 18.72 -0.70
N PHE A 42 -32.86 19.34 -1.88
CA PHE A 42 -33.58 20.57 -2.21
C PHE A 42 -35.11 20.36 -2.20
N MET A 43 -35.59 19.31 -2.89
CA MET A 43 -37.02 18.97 -2.93
C MET A 43 -37.58 18.62 -1.55
N GLN A 44 -36.77 17.97 -0.72
CA GLN A 44 -37.12 17.67 0.66
C GLN A 44 -37.32 18.97 1.48
N GLY A 45 -36.46 19.98 1.28
CA GLY A 45 -36.65 21.31 1.90
C GLY A 45 -37.94 21.99 1.47
N ILE A 46 -38.29 21.90 0.18
CA ILE A 46 -39.58 22.42 -0.33
C ILE A 46 -40.74 21.64 0.30
N ALA A 47 -40.67 20.31 0.40
CA ALA A 47 -41.71 19.53 1.05
C ALA A 47 -41.95 20.01 2.49
N PHE A 48 -40.87 20.27 3.25
CA PHE A 48 -41.01 20.81 4.61
C PHE A 48 -41.66 22.22 4.62
N ALA A 49 -41.39 23.06 3.64
CA ALA A 49 -42.03 24.36 3.52
C ALA A 49 -43.56 24.25 3.31
N CYS A 50 -44.03 23.16 2.68
CA CYS A 50 -45.49 22.93 2.53
C CYS A 50 -46.19 22.61 3.86
N LEU A 51 -45.48 22.33 4.95
CA LEU A 51 -46.10 22.05 6.24
C LEU A 51 -46.87 23.29 6.79
N TYR A 52 -46.33 24.46 6.58
CA TYR A 52 -47.02 25.69 7.03
C TYR A 52 -48.41 25.85 6.42
N PRO A 53 -48.60 25.92 5.09
CA PRO A 53 -49.92 26.10 4.52
C PRO A 53 -50.86 24.91 4.80
N ILE A 54 -50.35 23.70 5.02
CA ILE A 54 -51.14 22.55 5.46
C ILE A 54 -51.75 22.81 6.85
N ILE A 55 -50.91 23.23 7.80
CA ILE A 55 -51.33 23.48 9.19
C ILE A 55 -52.26 24.71 9.24
N ASP A 56 -51.97 25.73 8.48
CA ASP A 56 -52.83 26.95 8.41
C ASP A 56 -54.23 26.63 7.84
N ALA A 57 -54.31 25.87 6.74
CA ALA A 57 -55.57 25.41 6.18
C ALA A 57 -56.34 24.47 7.14
N LEU A 58 -55.65 23.62 7.89
CA LEU A 58 -56.24 22.75 8.91
C LEU A 58 -56.84 23.58 10.05
N LEU A 59 -56.14 24.58 10.57
CA LEU A 59 -56.63 25.45 11.66
C LEU A 59 -57.77 26.36 11.24
N ARG A 60 -57.85 26.75 9.95
CA ARG A 60 -58.94 27.55 9.38
C ARG A 60 -60.13 26.68 8.98
N GLY A 61 -60.02 25.35 8.94
CA GLY A 61 -61.06 24.45 8.49
C GLY A 61 -61.29 24.48 6.95
N ASP A 62 -60.33 24.98 6.17
CA ASP A 62 -60.42 25.09 4.72
C ASP A 62 -60.00 23.75 4.04
N ALA A 63 -60.96 22.87 3.88
CA ALA A 63 -60.72 21.52 3.32
C ALA A 63 -60.17 21.52 1.87
N PRO A 64 -60.59 22.38 0.93
CA PRO A 64 -60.03 22.48 -0.41
C PRO A 64 -58.54 22.88 -0.41
N GLN A 65 -58.16 23.90 0.36
CA GLN A 65 -56.76 24.34 0.47
C GLN A 65 -55.90 23.27 1.14
N LEU A 66 -56.41 22.63 2.20
CA LEU A 66 -55.75 21.53 2.87
C LEU A 66 -55.42 20.38 1.89
N LEU A 67 -56.40 20.00 1.06
CA LEU A 67 -56.20 18.93 0.07
C LEU A 67 -55.15 19.31 -0.98
N ASN A 68 -55.18 20.54 -1.50
CA ASN A 68 -54.23 21.02 -2.50
C ASN A 68 -52.79 21.04 -1.96
N TRP A 69 -52.57 21.53 -0.74
CA TRP A 69 -51.25 21.58 -0.15
C TRP A 69 -50.77 20.19 0.30
N ALA A 70 -51.66 19.30 0.74
CA ALA A 70 -51.34 17.90 1.03
C ALA A 70 -50.92 17.14 -0.24
N MET A 71 -51.57 17.41 -1.38
CA MET A 71 -51.16 16.88 -2.68
C MET A 71 -49.76 17.42 -3.08
N ALA A 72 -49.53 18.73 -2.96
CA ALA A 72 -48.22 19.32 -3.26
C ALA A 72 -47.10 18.75 -2.40
N PHE A 73 -47.34 18.58 -1.08
CA PHE A 73 -46.43 17.88 -0.18
C PHE A 73 -46.15 16.44 -0.62
N SER A 74 -47.21 15.69 -0.95
CA SER A 74 -47.07 14.27 -1.38
C SER A 74 -46.28 14.15 -2.70
N VAL A 75 -46.53 15.05 -3.66
CA VAL A 75 -45.76 15.08 -4.92
C VAL A 75 -44.29 15.40 -4.64
N ALA A 76 -44.00 16.43 -3.82
CA ALA A 76 -42.64 16.78 -3.46
C ALA A 76 -41.92 15.65 -2.71
N ALA A 77 -42.64 14.95 -1.81
CA ALA A 77 -42.10 13.77 -1.10
C ALA A 77 -41.80 12.58 -2.05
N ILE A 78 -42.69 12.30 -2.99
CA ILE A 78 -42.49 11.23 -4.01
C ILE A 78 -41.31 11.60 -4.90
N VAL A 79 -41.20 12.82 -5.39
CA VAL A 79 -40.08 13.30 -6.19
C VAL A 79 -38.76 13.15 -5.40
N THR A 80 -38.75 13.56 -4.14
CA THR A 80 -37.59 13.38 -3.23
C THR A 80 -37.20 11.92 -3.13
N LEU A 81 -38.17 11.01 -2.93
CA LEU A 81 -37.93 9.58 -2.82
C LEU A 81 -37.31 9.01 -4.11
N VAL A 82 -37.88 9.34 -5.26
CA VAL A 82 -37.39 8.88 -6.58
C VAL A 82 -35.98 9.41 -6.85
N LEU A 83 -35.72 10.69 -6.62
CA LEU A 83 -34.40 11.28 -6.81
C LEU A 83 -33.37 10.65 -5.88
N ARG A 84 -33.73 10.42 -4.62
CA ARG A 84 -32.88 9.76 -3.63
C ARG A 84 -32.60 8.31 -4.00
N TRP A 85 -33.61 7.56 -4.41
CA TRP A 85 -33.45 6.19 -4.90
C TRP A 85 -32.53 6.12 -6.12
N TYR A 86 -32.65 7.06 -7.06
CA TYR A 86 -31.76 7.17 -8.20
C TYR A 86 -30.32 7.52 -7.76
N GLY A 87 -30.17 8.49 -6.86
CA GLY A 87 -28.86 8.93 -6.35
C GLY A 87 -28.11 7.84 -5.58
N LEU A 88 -28.80 7.09 -4.71
CA LEU A 88 -28.25 5.95 -3.99
C LEU A 88 -28.03 4.74 -4.92
N GLY A 89 -28.62 4.72 -6.11
CA GLY A 89 -28.47 3.66 -7.09
C GLY A 89 -27.02 3.43 -7.55
N PHE A 90 -26.13 4.39 -7.39
CA PHE A 90 -24.71 4.20 -7.68
C PHE A 90 -24.11 3.08 -6.83
N GLU A 91 -24.48 2.99 -5.55
CA GLU A 91 -24.06 1.96 -4.62
C GLU A 91 -24.74 0.62 -4.92
N TYR A 92 -26.09 0.62 -4.97
CA TYR A 92 -26.88 -0.62 -5.04
C TYR A 92 -26.95 -1.25 -6.44
N ARG A 93 -26.64 -0.51 -7.51
CA ARG A 93 -26.65 -1.04 -8.90
C ARG A 93 -25.29 -1.56 -9.36
N GLY A 94 -24.30 -1.67 -8.46
CA GLY A 94 -23.00 -2.23 -8.77
C GLY A 94 -21.98 -1.26 -9.40
N HIS A 95 -22.32 0.01 -9.63
CA HIS A 95 -21.36 0.98 -10.18
C HIS A 95 -20.21 1.25 -9.21
N LEU A 96 -20.47 1.20 -7.90
CA LEU A 96 -19.45 1.29 -6.87
C LEU A 96 -18.47 0.12 -6.96
N ALA A 97 -18.97 -1.12 -7.06
CA ALA A 97 -18.15 -2.32 -7.20
C ALA A 97 -17.28 -2.27 -8.47
N GLN A 98 -17.85 -1.78 -9.59
CA GLN A 98 -17.10 -1.61 -10.84
C GLN A 98 -15.99 -0.55 -10.68
N ALA A 99 -16.27 0.58 -10.04
CA ALA A 99 -15.27 1.61 -9.77
C ALA A 99 -14.15 1.08 -8.86
N THR A 100 -14.49 0.34 -7.81
CA THR A 100 -13.55 -0.29 -6.89
C THR A 100 -12.66 -1.30 -7.63
N HIS A 101 -13.25 -2.13 -8.48
CA HIS A 101 -12.52 -3.10 -9.31
C HIS A 101 -11.56 -2.40 -10.28
N GLU A 102 -12.02 -1.37 -11.00
CA GLU A 102 -11.19 -0.59 -11.93
C GLU A 102 -10.03 0.11 -11.21
N LEU A 103 -10.27 0.66 -10.03
CA LEU A 103 -9.22 1.29 -9.23
C LEU A 103 -8.17 0.26 -8.78
N ARG A 104 -8.61 -0.93 -8.32
CA ARG A 104 -7.69 -2.01 -7.93
C ARG A 104 -6.85 -2.50 -9.11
N LEU A 105 -7.45 -2.64 -10.31
CA LEU A 105 -6.69 -3.00 -11.51
C LEU A 105 -5.64 -1.96 -11.85
N ARG A 106 -5.97 -0.66 -11.78
CA ARG A 106 -5.01 0.42 -12.03
C ARG A 106 -3.89 0.45 -10.99
N LEU A 107 -4.20 0.22 -9.72
CA LEU A 107 -3.20 0.11 -8.66
C LEU A 107 -2.30 -1.11 -8.85
N GLY A 108 -2.86 -2.26 -9.25
CA GLY A 108 -2.10 -3.47 -9.57
C GLY A 108 -1.19 -3.28 -10.78
N GLU A 109 -1.66 -2.59 -11.82
CA GLU A 109 -0.82 -2.24 -12.97
C GLU A 109 0.30 -1.27 -12.59
N GLN A 110 0.00 -0.28 -11.74
CA GLN A 110 1.03 0.62 -11.20
C GLN A 110 2.05 -0.14 -10.34
N LEU A 111 1.61 -1.07 -9.49
CA LEU A 111 2.49 -1.92 -8.69
C LEU A 111 3.51 -2.67 -9.55
N ARG A 112 3.08 -3.13 -10.71
CA ARG A 112 3.95 -3.82 -11.69
C ARG A 112 4.99 -2.88 -12.32
N ARG A 113 4.71 -1.57 -12.38
CA ARG A 113 5.57 -0.55 -13.03
C ARG A 113 6.49 0.18 -12.05
N VAL A 114 6.17 0.17 -10.77
CA VAL A 114 6.98 0.84 -9.74
C VAL A 114 8.37 0.19 -9.67
N PRO A 115 9.46 0.98 -9.58
CA PRO A 115 10.82 0.46 -9.40
C PRO A 115 10.92 -0.46 -8.19
N LEU A 116 11.60 -1.60 -8.36
CA LEU A 116 11.73 -2.62 -7.30
C LEU A 116 12.40 -2.08 -6.03
N GLU A 117 13.28 -1.10 -6.16
CA GLU A 117 13.88 -0.40 -5.02
C GLU A 117 12.82 0.22 -4.10
N LYS A 118 11.82 0.89 -4.68
CA LYS A 118 10.74 1.53 -3.92
C LYS A 118 9.77 0.51 -3.32
N LEU A 119 9.58 -0.63 -3.98
CA LEU A 119 8.75 -1.72 -3.46
C LEU A 119 9.40 -2.45 -2.29
N GLN A 120 10.71 -2.67 -2.31
CA GLN A 120 11.42 -3.32 -1.20
C GLN A 120 11.42 -2.50 0.10
N ARG A 121 11.27 -1.19 0.01
CA ARG A 121 11.16 -0.27 1.16
C ARG A 121 9.78 -0.30 1.80
N GLY A 122 8.73 -0.46 0.98
CA GLY A 122 7.35 -0.57 1.48
C GLY A 122 7.16 -1.87 2.24
N ARG A 123 6.69 -1.78 3.49
CA ARG A 123 6.28 -2.98 4.22
C ARG A 123 5.11 -3.62 3.49
N ALA A 124 5.10 -4.94 3.36
CA ALA A 124 4.00 -5.67 2.72
C ALA A 124 2.63 -5.28 3.31
N GLY A 125 2.57 -4.99 4.61
CA GLY A 125 1.39 -4.47 5.28
C GLY A 125 0.90 -3.11 4.78
N GLU A 126 1.80 -2.21 4.42
CA GLU A 126 1.44 -0.89 3.86
C GLU A 126 0.81 -1.04 2.47
N MET A 127 1.37 -1.94 1.66
CA MET A 127 0.85 -2.22 0.32
C MET A 127 -0.53 -2.90 0.39
N ASN A 128 -0.70 -3.83 1.32
CA ASN A 128 -1.99 -4.46 1.58
C ASN A 128 -3.03 -3.44 2.08
N ALA A 129 -2.65 -2.56 3.01
CA ALA A 129 -3.51 -1.48 3.49
C ALA A 129 -3.88 -0.49 2.38
N LEU A 130 -2.98 -0.22 1.43
CA LEU A 130 -3.26 0.63 0.28
C LEU A 130 -4.26 -0.04 -0.69
N LEU A 131 -3.98 -1.28 -1.10
CA LEU A 131 -4.76 -1.98 -2.14
C LEU A 131 -6.14 -2.42 -1.67
N LEU A 132 -6.29 -2.80 -0.40
CA LEU A 132 -7.56 -3.25 0.18
C LEU A 132 -8.19 -2.17 1.05
N GLY A 133 -7.52 -1.71 2.11
CA GLY A 133 -8.08 -0.78 3.08
C GLY A 133 -8.42 0.58 2.49
N SER A 134 -7.44 1.25 1.87
CA SER A 134 -7.67 2.61 1.35
C SER A 134 -8.68 2.68 0.21
N VAL A 135 -8.78 1.64 -0.62
CA VAL A 135 -9.77 1.58 -1.70
C VAL A 135 -11.17 1.41 -1.15
N ASP A 136 -11.36 0.48 -0.20
CA ASP A 136 -12.68 0.21 0.38
C ASP A 136 -13.15 1.36 1.28
N GLU A 137 -12.29 1.90 2.13
CA GLU A 137 -12.60 3.06 2.97
C GLU A 137 -12.97 4.29 2.15
N ASN A 138 -12.32 4.48 0.99
CA ASN A 138 -12.55 5.64 0.16
C ASN A 138 -13.89 5.59 -0.58
N LEU A 139 -14.17 4.49 -1.27
CA LEU A 139 -15.32 4.44 -2.16
C LEU A 139 -16.63 4.03 -1.46
N ASN A 140 -16.58 3.12 -0.48
CA ASN A 140 -17.78 2.60 0.16
C ASN A 140 -18.57 3.66 0.94
N TYR A 141 -17.91 4.67 1.49
CA TYR A 141 -18.57 5.70 2.30
C TYR A 141 -18.92 6.97 1.53
N VAL A 142 -18.42 7.17 0.31
CA VAL A 142 -18.57 8.42 -0.44
C VAL A 142 -20.03 8.80 -0.65
N ILE A 143 -20.85 7.88 -1.15
CA ILE A 143 -22.27 8.16 -1.46
C ILE A 143 -23.10 8.35 -0.18
N ALA A 144 -22.89 7.48 0.82
CA ALA A 144 -23.59 7.56 2.08
C ALA A 144 -23.31 8.91 2.79
N ILE A 145 -22.03 9.29 2.86
CA ILE A 145 -21.61 10.54 3.48
C ILE A 145 -22.09 11.74 2.69
N ALA A 146 -21.98 11.73 1.36
CA ALA A 146 -22.49 12.81 0.52
C ALA A 146 -23.99 12.99 0.71
N ASN A 147 -24.77 11.91 0.75
CA ASN A 147 -26.21 11.97 1.03
C ASN A 147 -26.50 12.63 2.40
N ILE A 148 -25.78 12.21 3.45
CA ILE A 148 -25.96 12.76 4.79
C ILE A 148 -25.56 14.24 4.84
N LEU A 149 -24.41 14.62 4.28
CA LEU A 149 -23.96 16.00 4.24
C LEU A 149 -24.91 16.91 3.45
N LEU A 150 -25.40 16.44 2.30
CA LEU A 150 -26.37 17.18 1.50
C LEU A 150 -27.70 17.39 2.24
N LEU A 151 -28.20 16.33 2.90
CA LEU A 151 -29.40 16.43 3.73
C LEU A 151 -29.20 17.37 4.92
N THR A 152 -28.04 17.35 5.55
CA THR A 152 -27.75 18.18 6.74
C THR A 152 -27.58 19.66 6.39
N ILE A 153 -27.08 19.98 5.20
CA ILE A 153 -26.82 21.37 4.79
C ILE A 153 -27.97 21.92 3.91
N VAL A 154 -28.26 21.20 2.81
CA VAL A 154 -29.14 21.71 1.76
C VAL A 154 -30.61 21.74 2.22
N THR A 155 -31.08 20.69 2.89
CA THR A 155 -32.48 20.61 3.31
C THR A 155 -32.88 21.70 4.33
N PRO A 156 -32.11 21.90 5.43
CA PRO A 156 -32.43 22.99 6.36
C PRO A 156 -32.24 24.38 5.75
N LEU A 157 -31.22 24.54 4.87
CA LEU A 157 -31.01 25.83 4.19
C LEU A 157 -32.19 26.18 3.27
N THR A 158 -32.66 25.23 2.46
CA THR A 158 -33.83 25.45 1.59
C THR A 158 -35.11 25.69 2.37
N ALA A 159 -35.31 24.96 3.48
CA ALA A 159 -36.43 25.18 4.37
C ALA A 159 -36.35 26.56 5.04
N SER A 160 -35.20 27.01 5.52
CA SER A 160 -35.00 28.35 6.11
C SER A 160 -35.25 29.47 5.09
N LEU A 161 -34.78 29.29 3.83
CA LEU A 161 -35.04 30.23 2.75
C LEU A 161 -36.53 30.32 2.40
N ALA A 162 -37.24 29.20 2.38
CA ALA A 162 -38.70 29.19 2.18
C ALA A 162 -39.43 29.86 3.34
N THR A 163 -38.98 29.61 4.58
CA THR A 163 -39.50 30.27 5.77
C THR A 163 -39.28 31.80 5.73
N LEU A 164 -38.09 32.24 5.26
CA LEU A 164 -37.76 33.66 5.09
C LEU A 164 -38.72 34.38 4.15
N TRP A 165 -39.23 33.69 3.14
CA TRP A 165 -40.19 34.25 2.19
C TRP A 165 -41.60 34.36 2.78
N ILE A 166 -41.97 33.52 3.74
CA ILE A 166 -43.26 33.54 4.43
C ILE A 166 -43.24 34.58 5.57
N ASP A 167 -42.26 34.49 6.47
CA ASP A 167 -41.97 35.45 7.53
C ASP A 167 -40.46 35.65 7.66
N TRP A 168 -39.99 36.86 7.32
CA TRP A 168 -38.58 37.19 7.27
C TRP A 168 -37.91 37.12 8.65
N ARG A 169 -38.64 37.35 9.75
CA ARG A 169 -38.10 37.37 11.12
C ARG A 169 -37.68 35.96 11.55
N LEU A 170 -38.61 35.03 11.46
CA LEU A 170 -38.35 33.64 11.84
C LEU A 170 -37.35 32.95 10.88
N GLY A 171 -37.51 33.23 9.58
CA GLY A 171 -36.56 32.72 8.57
C GLY A 171 -35.14 33.22 8.79
N LEU A 172 -34.96 34.50 9.19
CA LEU A 172 -33.65 35.06 9.51
C LEU A 172 -33.05 34.40 10.75
N VAL A 173 -33.84 34.18 11.82
CA VAL A 173 -33.35 33.51 13.04
C VAL A 173 -32.93 32.06 12.73
N MET A 174 -33.71 31.34 11.93
CA MET A 174 -33.33 29.99 11.47
C MET A 174 -32.05 30.01 10.62
N LEU A 175 -31.92 30.98 9.72
CA LEU A 175 -30.74 31.11 8.85
C LEU A 175 -29.47 31.44 9.64
N LEU A 176 -29.56 32.21 10.75
CA LEU A 176 -28.43 32.57 11.59
C LEU A 176 -27.74 31.36 12.28
N ILE A 177 -28.41 30.23 12.39
CA ILE A 177 -27.84 29.01 12.97
C ILE A 177 -26.64 28.52 12.10
N PHE A 178 -26.71 28.65 10.77
CA PHE A 178 -25.65 28.16 9.87
C PHE A 178 -24.35 28.94 10.02
N PRO A 179 -24.28 30.27 9.93
CA PRO A 179 -23.04 30.99 10.12
C PRO A 179 -22.46 30.82 11.53
N LEU A 180 -23.30 30.52 12.54
CA LEU A 180 -22.82 30.22 13.89
C LEU A 180 -22.06 28.91 13.97
N LEU A 181 -22.38 27.90 13.14
CA LEU A 181 -21.65 26.61 13.09
C LEU A 181 -20.29 26.69 12.41
N VAL A 182 -20.12 27.65 11.48
CA VAL A 182 -18.89 27.79 10.68
C VAL A 182 -17.63 28.00 11.53
N PRO A 183 -17.58 28.93 12.51
CA PRO A 183 -16.41 29.11 13.34
C PRO A 183 -16.08 27.88 14.20
N PHE A 184 -17.10 27.15 14.68
CA PHE A 184 -16.87 25.90 15.42
C PHE A 184 -16.27 24.81 14.55
N TYR A 185 -16.70 24.70 13.30
CA TYR A 185 -16.13 23.79 12.32
C TYR A 185 -14.64 24.09 12.08
N TYR A 186 -14.29 25.34 11.78
CA TYR A 186 -12.90 25.72 11.52
C TYR A 186 -12.01 25.60 12.77
N TRP A 187 -12.57 25.87 13.95
CA TRP A 187 -11.87 25.68 15.21
C TRP A 187 -11.58 24.20 15.49
N ARG A 188 -12.52 23.32 15.22
CA ARG A 188 -12.43 21.89 15.56
C ARG A 188 -11.61 21.08 14.56
N ARG A 189 -11.69 21.42 13.28
CA ARG A 189 -11.10 20.67 12.16
C ARG A 189 -9.60 20.33 12.34
N PRO A 190 -8.69 21.27 12.68
CA PRO A 190 -7.27 20.97 12.79
C PRO A 190 -6.95 20.04 13.96
N ALA A 191 -7.66 20.17 15.09
CA ALA A 191 -7.50 19.27 16.22
C ALA A 191 -7.91 17.84 15.87
N MET A 192 -9.08 17.69 15.24
CA MET A 192 -9.61 16.40 14.80
C MET A 192 -8.71 15.70 13.80
N ARG A 193 -8.19 16.43 12.81
CA ARG A 193 -7.22 15.92 11.84
C ARG A 193 -5.97 15.36 12.52
N ARG A 194 -5.37 16.12 13.45
CA ARG A 194 -4.20 15.66 14.21
C ARG A 194 -4.50 14.40 15.03
N GLN A 195 -5.65 14.38 15.69
CA GLN A 195 -6.08 13.22 16.49
C GLN A 195 -6.25 11.97 15.62
N MET A 196 -6.90 12.07 14.45
CA MET A 196 -7.08 10.96 13.52
C MET A 196 -5.76 10.48 12.94
N GLN A 197 -4.83 11.38 12.62
CA GLN A 197 -3.48 11.01 12.19
C GLN A 197 -2.73 10.25 13.29
N THR A 198 -2.69 10.78 14.51
CA THR A 198 -2.01 10.12 15.65
C THR A 198 -2.61 8.75 15.96
N LEU A 199 -3.94 8.64 15.91
CA LEU A 199 -4.64 7.37 16.13
C LEU A 199 -4.33 6.37 15.02
N GLY A 200 -4.32 6.80 13.77
CA GLY A 200 -3.96 5.98 12.61
C GLY A 200 -2.53 5.45 12.70
N GLU A 201 -1.57 6.32 13.06
CA GLU A 201 -0.17 5.91 13.28
C GLU A 201 -0.03 4.91 14.44
N ALA A 202 -0.77 5.11 15.53
CA ALA A 202 -0.75 4.17 16.66
C ALA A 202 -1.32 2.81 16.28
N HIS A 203 -2.42 2.76 15.52
CA HIS A 203 -2.97 1.51 14.99
C HIS A 203 -1.98 0.81 14.04
N GLN A 204 -1.32 1.55 13.16
CA GLN A 204 -0.35 0.97 12.22
C GLN A 204 0.87 0.39 12.95
N ARG A 205 1.41 1.10 13.96
CA ARG A 205 2.51 0.60 14.80
C ARG A 205 2.10 -0.68 15.53
N LEU A 206 0.96 -0.66 16.21
CA LEU A 206 0.46 -1.83 16.94
C LEU A 206 0.25 -3.04 16.02
N SER A 207 -0.28 -2.82 14.81
CA SER A 207 -0.42 -3.89 13.80
C SER A 207 0.94 -4.48 13.42
N GLY A 208 1.97 -3.64 13.26
CA GLY A 208 3.35 -4.09 13.05
C GLY A 208 3.89 -4.91 14.22
N ASP A 209 3.69 -4.45 15.46
CA ASP A 209 4.13 -5.13 16.68
C ASP A 209 3.47 -6.50 16.86
N ILE A 210 2.18 -6.61 16.50
CA ILE A 210 1.44 -7.90 16.53
C ILE A 210 2.06 -8.89 15.54
N VAL A 211 2.36 -8.44 14.30
CA VAL A 211 2.99 -9.30 13.28
C VAL A 211 4.38 -9.73 13.72
N GLU A 212 5.20 -8.79 14.23
CA GLU A 212 6.54 -9.10 14.75
C GLU A 212 6.47 -10.10 15.91
N PHE A 213 5.55 -9.89 16.85
CA PHE A 213 5.33 -10.80 17.99
C PHE A 213 4.93 -12.20 17.54
N ALA A 214 4.00 -12.30 16.57
CA ALA A 214 3.55 -13.58 16.02
C ALA A 214 4.67 -14.32 15.28
N GLN A 215 5.43 -13.63 14.44
CA GLN A 215 6.56 -14.21 13.69
C GLN A 215 7.72 -14.59 14.61
N GLY A 216 7.99 -13.80 15.63
CA GLY A 216 9.04 -14.03 16.63
C GLY A 216 8.67 -15.02 17.72
N MET A 217 7.43 -15.53 17.79
CA MET A 217 6.92 -16.33 18.92
C MET A 217 7.78 -17.56 19.22
N MET A 218 8.28 -18.26 18.18
CA MET A 218 9.13 -19.42 18.37
C MET A 218 10.43 -19.05 19.12
N VAL A 219 11.08 -17.96 18.72
CA VAL A 219 12.31 -17.46 19.37
C VAL A 219 12.00 -17.00 20.79
N LEU A 220 10.90 -16.28 21.00
CA LEU A 220 10.51 -15.78 22.32
C LEU A 220 10.29 -16.93 23.31
N ARG A 221 9.61 -18.00 22.90
CA ARG A 221 9.39 -19.19 23.72
C ARG A 221 10.67 -19.94 24.03
N THR A 222 11.56 -20.10 23.05
CA THR A 222 12.85 -20.78 23.27
C THR A 222 13.78 -19.99 24.18
N CYS A 223 13.74 -18.66 24.13
CA CYS A 223 14.50 -17.78 25.01
C CYS A 223 13.82 -17.54 26.40
N GLY A 224 12.61 -18.05 26.63
CA GLY A 224 11.87 -17.80 27.87
C GLY A 224 11.45 -16.33 28.07
N SER A 225 11.45 -15.53 26.99
CA SER A 225 11.17 -14.09 27.02
C SER A 225 9.76 -13.73 26.52
N ASP A 226 8.90 -14.72 26.32
CA ASP A 226 7.52 -14.56 25.84
C ASP A 226 6.67 -13.72 26.79
N ALA A 227 6.84 -13.88 28.12
CA ALA A 227 6.13 -13.11 29.12
C ALA A 227 6.52 -11.62 29.13
N ASP A 228 7.79 -11.29 28.89
CA ASP A 228 8.28 -9.92 28.89
C ASP A 228 7.82 -9.18 27.63
N LYS A 229 7.96 -9.80 26.47
CA LYS A 229 7.47 -9.26 25.20
C LYS A 229 5.94 -9.18 25.15
N SER A 230 5.23 -10.14 25.76
CA SER A 230 3.77 -10.07 25.91
C SER A 230 3.36 -8.87 26.77
N ARG A 231 4.08 -8.58 27.86
CA ARG A 231 3.84 -7.38 28.70
C ARG A 231 4.09 -6.09 27.91
N ALA A 232 5.12 -6.03 27.08
CA ALA A 232 5.40 -4.88 26.22
C ALA A 232 4.28 -4.67 25.18
N LEU A 233 3.81 -5.74 24.53
CA LEU A 233 2.68 -5.68 23.59
C LEU A 233 1.38 -5.23 24.31
N LEU A 234 1.09 -5.76 25.50
CA LEU A 234 -0.04 -5.32 26.32
C LEU A 234 0.08 -3.84 26.72
N ALA A 235 1.29 -3.35 26.98
CA ALA A 235 1.51 -1.92 27.24
C ALA A 235 1.17 -1.06 26.01
N HIS A 236 1.48 -1.52 24.79
CA HIS A 236 1.09 -0.85 23.55
C HIS A 236 -0.43 -0.87 23.32
N PHE A 237 -1.13 -1.98 23.64
CA PHE A 237 -2.59 -2.02 23.64
C PHE A 237 -3.20 -1.01 24.62
N ASN A 238 -2.68 -0.97 25.87
CA ASN A 238 -3.13 -0.02 26.89
C ASN A 238 -2.84 1.44 26.47
N ALA A 239 -1.70 1.68 25.82
CA ALA A 239 -1.37 3.00 25.28
C ALA A 239 -2.36 3.43 24.17
N LEU A 240 -2.73 2.51 23.28
CA LEU A 240 -3.74 2.76 22.24
C LEU A 240 -5.12 3.01 22.88
N GLU A 241 -5.55 2.20 23.86
CA GLU A 241 -6.80 2.40 24.60
C GLU A 241 -6.85 3.76 25.28
N ASN A 242 -5.78 4.16 25.96
CA ASN A 242 -5.66 5.48 26.58
C ASN A 242 -5.74 6.61 25.55
N LEU A 243 -5.09 6.43 24.38
CA LEU A 243 -5.15 7.40 23.29
C LEU A 243 -6.59 7.49 22.73
N GLN A 244 -7.25 6.37 22.47
CA GLN A 244 -8.63 6.31 22.03
C GLN A 244 -9.57 6.97 23.04
N THR A 245 -9.46 6.61 24.32
CA THR A 245 -10.28 7.16 25.40
C THR A 245 -10.09 8.68 25.52
N ARG A 246 -8.85 9.16 25.45
CA ARG A 246 -8.53 10.59 25.47
C ARG A 246 -9.12 11.31 24.27
N THR A 247 -8.97 10.74 23.07
CA THR A 247 -9.54 11.26 21.84
C THR A 247 -11.06 11.33 21.92
N HIS A 248 -11.72 10.24 22.32
CA HIS A 248 -13.17 10.21 22.48
C HIS A 248 -13.70 11.21 23.51
N ARG A 249 -13.02 11.39 24.65
CA ARG A 249 -13.42 12.42 25.65
C ARG A 249 -13.29 13.83 25.10
N GLN A 250 -12.23 14.14 24.36
CA GLN A 250 -12.04 15.45 23.74
C GLN A 250 -13.06 15.69 22.63
N ASP A 251 -13.39 14.63 21.85
CA ASP A 251 -14.40 14.68 20.80
C ASP A 251 -15.80 14.84 21.37
N ALA A 252 -16.13 14.07 22.43
CA ALA A 252 -17.42 14.15 23.09
C ALA A 252 -17.69 15.56 23.63
N GLY A 253 -16.73 16.18 24.31
CA GLY A 253 -16.88 17.53 24.83
C GLY A 253 -17.15 18.57 23.74
N ALA A 254 -16.39 18.54 22.64
CA ALA A 254 -16.59 19.45 21.51
C ALA A 254 -17.92 19.17 20.78
N THR A 255 -18.28 17.90 20.58
CA THR A 255 -19.55 17.51 19.94
C THR A 255 -20.75 17.92 20.79
N MET A 256 -20.68 17.70 22.11
CA MET A 256 -21.72 18.15 23.05
C MET A 256 -21.89 19.68 23.03
N LEU A 257 -20.77 20.43 23.04
CA LEU A 257 -20.84 21.90 22.99
C LEU A 257 -21.52 22.37 21.71
N ILE A 258 -21.21 21.76 20.57
CA ILE A 258 -21.80 22.13 19.28
C ILE A 258 -23.28 21.73 19.23
N ALA A 259 -23.60 20.52 19.68
CA ALA A 259 -24.99 20.07 19.79
C ALA A 259 -25.81 21.03 20.70
N SER A 260 -25.23 21.43 21.84
CA SER A 260 -25.87 22.38 22.75
C SER A 260 -26.06 23.75 22.10
N VAL A 261 -25.10 24.25 21.31
CA VAL A 261 -25.23 25.52 20.58
C VAL A 261 -26.36 25.44 19.54
N VAL A 262 -26.42 24.31 18.79
CA VAL A 262 -27.53 24.09 17.83
C VAL A 262 -28.86 24.05 18.56
N GLU A 263 -28.97 23.29 19.64
CA GLU A 263 -30.19 23.11 20.41
C GLU A 263 -30.64 24.42 21.06
N LEU A 264 -29.74 25.19 21.66
CA LEU A 264 -30.02 26.53 22.18
C LEU A 264 -30.47 27.46 21.07
N GLY A 265 -29.84 27.44 19.90
CA GLY A 265 -30.27 28.21 18.73
C GLY A 265 -31.68 27.87 18.32
N LEU A 266 -32.02 26.58 18.29
CA LEU A 266 -33.40 26.13 17.98
C LEU A 266 -34.40 26.54 19.06
N GLN A 267 -34.02 26.49 20.34
CA GLN A 267 -34.85 26.98 21.44
C GLN A 267 -35.11 28.48 21.33
N VAL A 268 -34.12 29.28 20.94
CA VAL A 268 -34.28 30.71 20.69
C VAL A 268 -35.30 30.96 19.56
N VAL A 269 -35.26 30.15 18.48
CA VAL A 269 -36.27 30.22 17.40
C VAL A 269 -37.67 29.97 17.94
N VAL A 270 -37.85 28.93 18.75
CA VAL A 270 -39.14 28.55 19.35
C VAL A 270 -39.62 29.65 20.29
N LEU A 271 -38.78 30.11 21.22
CA LEU A 271 -39.15 31.18 22.18
C LEU A 271 -39.50 32.49 21.50
N SER A 272 -38.69 32.94 20.52
CA SER A 272 -38.99 34.13 19.75
C SER A 272 -40.29 33.99 18.96
N GLY A 273 -40.53 32.83 18.38
CA GLY A 273 -41.80 32.51 17.70
C GLY A 273 -43.01 32.59 18.64
N ILE A 274 -42.90 32.03 19.86
CA ILE A 274 -43.97 32.14 20.88
C ILE A 274 -44.25 33.60 21.23
N VAL A 275 -43.22 34.42 21.49
CA VAL A 275 -43.38 35.85 21.77
C VAL A 275 -44.11 36.56 20.63
N TRP A 276 -43.73 36.29 19.38
CA TRP A 276 -44.37 36.90 18.22
C TRP A 276 -45.82 36.43 17.99
N VAL A 277 -46.18 35.20 18.35
CA VAL A 277 -47.56 34.72 18.34
C VAL A 277 -48.40 35.43 19.42
N VAL A 278 -47.86 35.54 20.64
CA VAL A 278 -48.55 36.20 21.76
C VAL A 278 -48.77 37.71 21.49
N THR A 279 -47.78 38.34 20.83
CA THR A 279 -47.91 39.77 20.41
C THR A 279 -48.79 39.94 19.18
N GLY A 280 -49.37 38.88 18.63
CA GLY A 280 -50.24 38.92 17.45
C GLY A 280 -49.54 39.24 16.12
N THR A 281 -48.20 39.18 16.10
CA THR A 281 -47.39 39.48 14.90
C THR A 281 -47.09 38.24 14.06
N LEU A 282 -47.31 37.04 14.59
CA LEU A 282 -47.05 35.76 13.90
C LEU A 282 -48.27 34.83 14.03
N ASN A 283 -48.57 34.07 12.97
CA ASN A 283 -49.64 33.07 13.00
C ASN A 283 -49.20 31.81 13.77
N LEU A 284 -50.07 31.27 14.60
CA LEU A 284 -49.84 30.02 15.37
C LEU A 284 -49.50 28.82 14.44
N ALA A 285 -50.19 28.73 13.29
CA ALA A 285 -49.93 27.69 12.30
C ALA A 285 -48.47 27.68 11.84
N PHE A 286 -47.90 28.86 11.65
CA PHE A 286 -46.52 29.02 11.21
C PHE A 286 -45.50 28.59 12.28
N LEU A 287 -45.77 28.92 13.55
CA LEU A 287 -44.94 28.48 14.66
C LEU A 287 -44.94 26.95 14.78
N ILE A 288 -46.11 26.30 14.68
CA ILE A 288 -46.20 24.81 14.72
C ILE A 288 -45.40 24.17 13.59
N ALA A 289 -45.52 24.73 12.36
CA ALA A 289 -44.74 24.24 11.22
C ALA A 289 -43.24 24.42 11.43
N ALA A 290 -42.81 25.56 11.95
CA ALA A 290 -41.40 25.83 12.24
C ALA A 290 -40.83 24.87 13.29
N VAL A 291 -41.57 24.62 14.37
CA VAL A 291 -41.17 23.65 15.41
C VAL A 291 -41.02 22.26 14.82
N ALA A 292 -41.96 21.79 13.98
CA ALA A 292 -41.88 20.50 13.32
C ALA A 292 -40.65 20.39 12.41
N MET A 293 -40.30 21.43 11.65
CA MET A 293 -39.10 21.49 10.82
C MET A 293 -37.83 21.46 11.68
N ILE A 294 -37.79 22.23 12.74
CA ILE A 294 -36.64 22.33 13.66
C ILE A 294 -36.34 20.99 14.29
N MET A 295 -37.35 20.29 14.81
CA MET A 295 -37.17 18.94 15.40
C MET A 295 -36.57 17.97 14.39
N ARG A 296 -36.87 18.10 13.10
CA ARG A 296 -36.33 17.24 12.04
C ARG A 296 -34.89 17.57 11.66
N PHE A 297 -34.44 18.82 11.86
CA PHE A 297 -33.08 19.24 11.48
C PHE A 297 -32.08 19.21 12.62
N ALA A 298 -32.51 19.20 13.87
CA ALA A 298 -31.65 19.27 15.04
C ALA A 298 -30.61 18.15 15.08
N GLU A 299 -31.01 16.89 14.92
CA GLU A 299 -30.14 15.73 14.97
C GLU A 299 -29.13 15.70 13.81
N PRO A 300 -29.51 15.83 12.52
CA PRO A 300 -28.55 15.89 11.43
C PRO A 300 -27.53 17.02 11.57
N MET A 301 -27.95 18.21 12.03
CA MET A 301 -27.04 19.34 12.23
C MET A 301 -26.03 19.08 13.34
N ALA A 302 -26.46 18.48 14.45
CA ALA A 302 -25.56 18.10 15.54
C ALA A 302 -24.51 17.05 15.08
N MET A 303 -24.91 16.13 14.21
CA MET A 303 -24.02 15.09 13.65
C MET A 303 -23.09 15.58 12.52
N PHE A 304 -23.33 16.77 11.96
CA PHE A 304 -22.57 17.31 10.83
C PHE A 304 -21.05 17.25 11.04
N ILE A 305 -20.58 17.58 12.24
CA ILE A 305 -19.16 17.62 12.56
C ILE A 305 -18.57 16.22 12.61
N SER A 306 -19.31 15.24 13.13
CA SER A 306 -18.87 13.84 13.14
C SER A 306 -18.68 13.30 11.71
N TYR A 307 -19.56 13.68 10.78
CA TYR A 307 -19.42 13.27 9.38
C TYR A 307 -18.26 13.95 8.64
N THR A 308 -17.84 15.14 9.10
CA THR A 308 -16.67 15.81 8.49
C THR A 308 -15.36 15.08 8.79
N SER A 309 -15.27 14.33 9.91
CA SER A 309 -14.09 13.49 10.21
C SER A 309 -13.93 12.35 9.20
N VAL A 310 -15.04 11.79 8.74
CA VAL A 310 -15.02 10.73 7.74
C VAL A 310 -14.59 11.28 6.37
N VAL A 311 -14.93 12.53 6.06
CA VAL A 311 -14.41 13.21 4.85
C VAL A 311 -12.89 13.37 4.90
N GLU A 312 -12.32 13.71 6.06
CA GLU A 312 -10.86 13.80 6.22
C GLU A 312 -10.19 12.40 6.09
N LEU A 313 -10.86 11.34 6.56
CA LEU A 313 -10.40 9.96 6.35
C LEU A 313 -10.36 9.61 4.86
N ILE A 314 -11.44 9.89 4.12
CA ILE A 314 -11.51 9.70 2.67
C ILE A 314 -10.42 10.52 1.97
N ALA A 315 -10.23 11.78 2.33
CA ALA A 315 -9.20 12.64 1.76
C ALA A 315 -7.79 12.07 1.97
N SER A 316 -7.51 11.54 3.16
CA SER A 316 -6.25 10.88 3.49
C SER A 316 -6.03 9.62 2.65
N ALA A 317 -7.06 8.79 2.47
CA ALA A 317 -6.99 7.59 1.62
C ALA A 317 -6.74 7.95 0.14
N LEU A 318 -7.46 8.96 -0.39
CA LEU A 318 -7.25 9.49 -1.75
C LEU A 318 -5.83 10.01 -1.95
N GLN A 319 -5.29 10.72 -0.97
CA GLN A 319 -3.93 11.25 -1.03
C GLN A 319 -2.90 10.11 -1.08
N ARG A 320 -3.05 9.05 -0.29
CA ARG A 320 -2.18 7.87 -0.34
C ARG A 320 -2.23 7.18 -1.71
N ILE A 321 -3.44 7.02 -2.27
CA ILE A 321 -3.63 6.46 -3.62
C ILE A 321 -2.93 7.34 -4.66
N GLU A 322 -3.12 8.66 -4.61
CA GLU A 322 -2.49 9.59 -5.56
C GLU A 322 -0.97 9.58 -5.45
N GLN A 323 -0.42 9.57 -4.23
CA GLN A 323 1.03 9.47 -4.00
C GLN A 323 1.61 8.19 -4.60
N PHE A 324 0.95 7.05 -4.42
CA PHE A 324 1.38 5.79 -5.02
C PHE A 324 1.29 5.81 -6.55
N MET A 325 0.19 6.34 -7.10
CA MET A 325 0.00 6.48 -8.56
C MET A 325 0.97 7.48 -9.20
N ALA A 326 1.48 8.43 -8.42
CA ALA A 326 2.45 9.43 -8.88
C ALA A 326 3.90 8.90 -8.94
N ILE A 327 4.18 7.70 -8.41
CA ILE A 327 5.52 7.11 -8.51
C ILE A 327 5.82 6.86 -9.99
N ALA A 328 6.81 7.57 -10.52
CA ALA A 328 7.21 7.39 -11.91
C ALA A 328 7.86 6.01 -12.12
N PRO A 329 7.48 5.26 -13.15
CA PRO A 329 8.20 4.07 -13.56
C PRO A 329 9.60 4.43 -14.06
N LEU A 330 10.50 3.44 -14.12
CA LEU A 330 11.78 3.65 -14.77
C LEU A 330 11.57 3.98 -16.26
N PRO A 331 12.29 4.95 -16.82
CA PRO A 331 12.11 5.35 -18.21
C PRO A 331 12.46 4.19 -19.15
N VAL A 332 11.64 3.95 -20.15
CA VAL A 332 11.85 2.93 -21.19
C VAL A 332 12.11 3.63 -22.50
N ALA A 333 13.16 3.22 -23.21
CA ALA A 333 13.49 3.80 -24.51
C ALA A 333 12.46 3.36 -25.59
N GLU A 334 12.14 4.28 -26.50
CA GLU A 334 11.22 4.00 -27.61
C GLU A 334 11.79 3.01 -28.64
N GLN A 335 13.12 3.01 -28.80
CA GLN A 335 13.82 2.07 -29.68
C GLN A 335 14.70 1.16 -28.85
N SER A 336 14.49 -0.14 -29.00
CA SER A 336 15.19 -1.18 -28.28
C SER A 336 15.99 -2.04 -29.26
N GLU A 337 17.27 -2.27 -28.93
CA GLU A 337 18.16 -3.14 -29.69
C GLU A 337 18.57 -4.33 -28.79
N MET A 338 18.35 -5.57 -29.26
CA MET A 338 18.82 -6.75 -28.53
C MET A 338 20.33 -6.91 -28.70
N PRO A 339 21.08 -7.19 -27.62
CA PRO A 339 22.52 -7.39 -27.72
C PRO A 339 22.84 -8.73 -28.43
N GLU A 340 23.85 -8.72 -29.26
CA GLU A 340 24.36 -9.93 -29.93
C GLU A 340 25.37 -10.70 -29.06
N ARG A 341 26.00 -10.02 -28.10
CA ARG A 341 26.94 -10.59 -27.13
C ARG A 341 26.45 -10.31 -25.72
N TYR A 342 26.97 -11.05 -24.77
CA TYR A 342 26.50 -11.02 -23.38
C TYR A 342 27.61 -10.69 -22.38
N ASP A 343 28.66 -9.96 -22.84
CA ASP A 343 29.57 -9.28 -21.92
C ASP A 343 28.87 -8.14 -21.23
N ILE A 344 29.15 -7.95 -19.93
CA ILE A 344 28.49 -6.93 -19.12
C ILE A 344 29.55 -5.91 -18.68
N ARG A 345 29.23 -4.63 -18.85
CA ARG A 345 30.15 -3.55 -18.51
C ARG A 345 29.45 -2.50 -17.65
N PHE A 346 30.13 -2.12 -16.60
CA PHE A 346 29.82 -0.96 -15.78
C PHE A 346 30.86 0.11 -16.11
N ASP A 347 30.40 1.30 -16.50
CA ASP A 347 31.27 2.43 -16.87
C ASP A 347 31.02 3.57 -15.88
N ASN A 348 31.97 3.79 -14.95
CA ASN A 348 31.96 4.89 -13.98
C ASN A 348 30.64 5.00 -13.19
N VAL A 349 30.11 3.88 -12.71
CA VAL A 349 28.79 3.78 -12.07
C VAL A 349 28.89 4.25 -10.63
N SER A 350 28.08 5.26 -10.28
CA SER A 350 27.87 5.68 -8.89
C SER A 350 26.40 5.54 -8.52
N TYR A 351 26.16 4.96 -7.35
CA TYR A 351 24.83 4.71 -6.84
C TYR A 351 24.74 4.89 -5.33
N ARG A 352 23.71 5.61 -4.89
CA ARG A 352 23.35 5.79 -3.49
C ARG A 352 21.86 5.48 -3.30
N TYR A 353 21.55 4.70 -2.29
CA TYR A 353 20.16 4.51 -1.85
C TYR A 353 19.59 5.82 -1.27
N GLU A 354 18.31 6.11 -1.51
CA GLU A 354 17.67 7.37 -1.06
C GLU A 354 17.79 7.63 0.45
N GLU A 355 17.83 6.58 1.28
CA GLU A 355 17.91 6.68 2.75
C GLU A 355 19.34 6.47 3.31
N GLY A 356 20.32 6.20 2.44
CA GLY A 356 21.70 5.94 2.87
C GLY A 356 22.54 7.22 2.90
N ASP A 357 23.34 7.39 3.95
CA ASP A 357 24.27 8.54 4.06
C ASP A 357 25.49 8.44 3.14
N GLY A 358 25.76 7.27 2.54
CA GLY A 358 26.93 7.00 1.71
C GLY A 358 26.60 6.40 0.33
N HIS A 359 27.60 6.41 -0.55
CA HIS A 359 27.52 5.72 -1.83
C HIS A 359 27.60 4.19 -1.61
N ALA A 360 26.62 3.46 -2.15
CA ALA A 360 26.68 1.98 -2.20
C ALA A 360 27.62 1.50 -3.31
N LEU A 361 27.74 2.26 -4.41
CA LEU A 361 28.77 2.15 -5.44
C LEU A 361 29.35 3.54 -5.72
N ASN A 362 30.70 3.63 -5.82
CA ASN A 362 31.39 4.89 -6.00
C ASN A 362 32.37 4.79 -7.18
N HIS A 363 31.99 5.38 -8.34
CA HIS A 363 32.76 5.39 -9.57
C HIS A 363 33.24 4.00 -10.04
N VAL A 364 32.38 2.99 -9.93
CA VAL A 364 32.71 1.59 -10.24
C VAL A 364 32.77 1.39 -11.75
N SER A 365 33.95 0.93 -12.21
CA SER A 365 34.15 0.45 -13.58
C SER A 365 34.61 -1.00 -13.52
N LEU A 366 33.84 -1.92 -14.11
CA LEU A 366 34.12 -3.35 -14.13
C LEU A 366 33.55 -4.00 -15.39
N THR A 367 34.10 -5.18 -15.72
CA THR A 367 33.63 -5.96 -16.88
C THR A 367 33.49 -7.43 -16.49
N PHE A 368 32.36 -8.04 -16.88
CA PHE A 368 32.14 -9.47 -16.83
C PHE A 368 32.24 -10.00 -18.27
N PRO A 369 33.28 -10.79 -18.61
CA PRO A 369 33.45 -11.33 -19.96
C PRO A 369 32.31 -12.29 -20.34
N ALA A 370 31.92 -12.30 -21.62
CA ALA A 370 30.93 -13.23 -22.12
C ALA A 370 31.35 -14.70 -21.95
N ALA A 371 30.37 -15.58 -21.75
CA ALA A 371 30.56 -17.02 -21.62
C ALA A 371 31.65 -17.41 -20.60
N SER A 372 31.78 -16.65 -19.52
CA SER A 372 32.74 -16.90 -18.44
C SER A 372 32.08 -16.75 -17.06
N MET A 373 32.68 -17.35 -16.06
CA MET A 373 32.27 -17.21 -14.66
C MET A 373 33.11 -16.12 -13.99
N SER A 374 32.47 -15.12 -13.46
CA SER A 374 33.08 -14.04 -12.67
C SER A 374 32.55 -14.06 -11.24
N ALA A 375 33.43 -13.91 -10.25
CA ALA A 375 33.09 -13.89 -8.84
C ALA A 375 33.19 -12.47 -8.26
N LEU A 376 32.15 -12.03 -7.53
CA LEU A 376 32.16 -10.83 -6.70
C LEU A 376 32.49 -11.22 -5.26
N VAL A 377 33.56 -10.68 -4.71
CA VAL A 377 34.10 -11.02 -3.39
C VAL A 377 34.27 -9.71 -2.58
N GLY A 378 34.13 -9.79 -1.28
CA GLY A 378 34.32 -8.63 -0.38
C GLY A 378 33.53 -8.79 0.92
N ALA A 379 33.76 -7.91 1.86
CA ALA A 379 33.03 -7.89 3.13
C ALA A 379 31.53 -7.63 2.95
N SER A 380 30.74 -7.91 3.99
CA SER A 380 29.33 -7.52 4.00
C SER A 380 29.23 -5.99 3.86
N GLY A 381 28.32 -5.50 3.03
CA GLY A 381 28.19 -4.07 2.76
C GLY A 381 29.15 -3.50 1.71
N ALA A 382 30.06 -4.29 1.13
CA ALA A 382 31.01 -3.80 0.11
C ALA A 382 30.38 -3.40 -1.25
N GLY A 383 29.07 -3.58 -1.44
CA GLY A 383 28.36 -3.19 -2.68
C GLY A 383 28.07 -4.35 -3.65
N LYS A 384 28.44 -5.60 -3.34
CA LYS A 384 28.25 -6.78 -4.23
C LYS A 384 26.81 -6.96 -4.70
N THR A 385 25.86 -6.99 -3.77
CA THR A 385 24.42 -7.14 -4.08
C THR A 385 23.86 -5.91 -4.80
N THR A 386 24.45 -4.72 -4.60
CA THR A 386 24.06 -3.51 -5.33
C THR A 386 24.43 -3.61 -6.82
N VAL A 387 25.60 -4.19 -7.17
CA VAL A 387 25.99 -4.45 -8.55
C VAL A 387 24.94 -5.32 -9.25
N THR A 388 24.55 -6.43 -8.64
CA THR A 388 23.56 -7.35 -9.24
C THR A 388 22.16 -6.72 -9.31
N LYS A 389 21.73 -5.96 -8.29
CA LYS A 389 20.46 -5.23 -8.29
C LYS A 389 20.40 -4.19 -9.41
N LEU A 390 21.47 -3.43 -9.63
CA LEU A 390 21.52 -2.44 -10.71
C LEU A 390 21.54 -3.12 -12.09
N LEU A 391 22.23 -4.25 -12.25
CA LEU A 391 22.18 -5.03 -13.49
C LEU A 391 20.78 -5.55 -13.80
N MET A 392 20.01 -5.96 -12.78
CA MET A 392 18.59 -6.32 -12.91
C MET A 392 17.66 -5.12 -13.03
N ARG A 393 18.23 -3.90 -13.03
CA ARG A 393 17.49 -2.64 -13.12
C ARG A 393 16.43 -2.46 -12.02
N TYR A 394 16.78 -2.76 -10.78
CA TYR A 394 15.96 -2.40 -9.61
C TYR A 394 15.81 -0.89 -9.47
N ALA A 395 16.86 -0.16 -9.84
CA ALA A 395 16.93 1.28 -9.99
C ALA A 395 17.92 1.62 -11.11
N ASP A 396 17.87 2.84 -11.62
CA ASP A 396 18.90 3.35 -12.52
C ASP A 396 20.01 4.04 -11.70
N PRO A 397 21.30 3.91 -12.05
CA PRO A 397 22.39 4.58 -11.36
C PRO A 397 22.30 6.09 -11.54
N GLN A 398 22.74 6.86 -10.53
CA GLN A 398 22.76 8.32 -10.60
C GLN A 398 23.84 8.84 -11.55
N GLN A 399 24.96 8.10 -11.70
CA GLN A 399 26.03 8.42 -12.64
C GLN A 399 26.54 7.16 -13.33
N GLY A 400 27.04 7.33 -14.54
CA GLY A 400 27.56 6.23 -15.34
C GLY A 400 26.50 5.45 -16.10
N GLN A 401 26.91 4.33 -16.68
CA GLN A 401 26.03 3.45 -17.45
C GLN A 401 26.38 1.97 -17.25
N ILE A 402 25.38 1.12 -17.45
CA ILE A 402 25.51 -0.34 -17.42
C ILE A 402 25.07 -0.86 -18.77
N SER A 403 25.88 -1.72 -19.41
CA SER A 403 25.59 -2.28 -20.73
C SER A 403 25.76 -3.79 -20.76
N ILE A 404 24.97 -4.44 -21.61
CA ILE A 404 25.08 -5.86 -21.96
C ILE A 404 25.38 -5.91 -23.47
N GLY A 405 26.51 -6.51 -23.87
CA GLY A 405 26.94 -6.59 -25.26
C GLY A 405 27.05 -5.21 -25.94
N GLY A 406 27.40 -4.17 -25.18
CA GLY A 406 27.49 -2.78 -25.66
C GLY A 406 26.17 -2.01 -25.67
N VAL A 407 25.02 -2.67 -25.40
CA VAL A 407 23.70 -2.01 -25.33
C VAL A 407 23.42 -1.58 -23.89
N ASP A 408 23.15 -0.28 -23.67
CA ASP A 408 22.75 0.22 -22.35
C ASP A 408 21.43 -0.43 -21.89
N ILE A 409 21.41 -0.96 -20.66
CA ILE A 409 20.23 -1.63 -20.10
C ILE A 409 19.00 -0.72 -20.03
N ARG A 410 19.16 0.60 -20.04
CA ARG A 410 18.07 1.59 -20.09
C ARG A 410 17.38 1.64 -21.45
N ARG A 411 18.05 1.13 -22.51
CA ARG A 411 17.48 1.02 -23.87
C ARG A 411 16.73 -0.30 -24.09
N LEU A 412 16.79 -1.23 -23.15
CA LEU A 412 16.03 -2.48 -23.19
C LEU A 412 14.67 -2.29 -22.52
N THR A 413 13.64 -2.93 -23.08
CA THR A 413 12.36 -3.03 -22.35
C THR A 413 12.52 -3.95 -21.14
N PRO A 414 11.67 -3.83 -20.10
CA PRO A 414 11.73 -4.74 -18.95
C PRO A 414 11.64 -6.22 -19.36
N GLU A 415 10.81 -6.54 -20.35
CA GLU A 415 10.65 -7.90 -20.86
C GLU A 415 11.91 -8.41 -21.53
N GLN A 416 12.59 -7.56 -22.31
CA GLN A 416 13.85 -7.89 -22.99
C GLN A 416 14.96 -8.09 -21.96
N LEU A 417 15.16 -7.14 -21.04
CA LEU A 417 16.16 -7.26 -20.00
C LEU A 417 15.94 -8.53 -19.17
N ASN A 418 14.68 -8.77 -18.77
CA ASN A 418 14.32 -9.98 -18.03
C ASN A 418 14.58 -11.26 -18.83
N SER A 419 14.39 -11.26 -20.15
CA SER A 419 14.71 -12.44 -20.97
C SER A 419 16.21 -12.77 -21.01
N LEU A 420 17.07 -11.76 -20.82
CA LEU A 420 18.53 -11.92 -20.85
C LEU A 420 19.13 -12.41 -19.53
N ILE A 421 18.45 -12.25 -18.41
CA ILE A 421 19.02 -12.50 -17.07
C ILE A 421 18.19 -13.56 -16.32
N SER A 422 18.83 -14.62 -15.84
CA SER A 422 18.29 -15.54 -14.83
C SER A 422 18.96 -15.29 -13.50
N VAL A 423 18.22 -15.43 -12.40
CA VAL A 423 18.74 -15.22 -11.04
C VAL A 423 18.38 -16.40 -10.14
N VAL A 424 19.37 -16.85 -9.40
CA VAL A 424 19.21 -17.79 -8.27
C VAL A 424 19.52 -17.01 -7.00
N PHE A 425 18.48 -16.64 -6.25
CA PHE A 425 18.61 -15.86 -5.02
C PHE A 425 19.04 -16.73 -3.83
N GLN A 426 19.61 -16.10 -2.83
CA GLN A 426 19.93 -16.72 -1.55
C GLN A 426 18.66 -17.21 -0.85
N ASP A 427 17.65 -16.34 -0.74
CA ASP A 427 16.35 -16.69 -0.19
C ASP A 427 15.39 -17.05 -1.33
N VAL A 428 15.04 -18.33 -1.40
CA VAL A 428 14.16 -18.84 -2.45
C VAL A 428 12.70 -18.64 -2.08
N TRP A 429 11.99 -17.85 -2.89
CA TRP A 429 10.54 -17.67 -2.75
C TRP A 429 9.78 -18.72 -3.57
N LEU A 430 8.87 -19.46 -2.90
CA LEU A 430 7.90 -20.34 -3.55
C LEU A 430 6.50 -19.81 -3.33
N PHE A 431 5.70 -19.83 -4.38
CA PHE A 431 4.30 -19.45 -4.33
C PHE A 431 3.43 -20.60 -3.80
N ASP A 432 2.32 -20.27 -3.16
CA ASP A 432 1.33 -21.26 -2.72
C ASP A 432 0.55 -21.81 -3.92
N ASP A 433 1.25 -22.67 -4.65
CA ASP A 433 0.79 -23.38 -5.84
C ASP A 433 1.52 -24.74 -5.93
N THR A 434 1.23 -25.53 -6.93
CA THR A 434 1.90 -26.81 -7.14
C THR A 434 3.40 -26.64 -7.45
N LEU A 435 4.19 -27.67 -7.19
CA LEU A 435 5.61 -27.68 -7.55
C LEU A 435 5.81 -27.47 -9.05
N LEU A 436 4.99 -28.11 -9.89
CA LEU A 436 5.00 -27.91 -11.34
C LEU A 436 4.79 -26.45 -11.74
N ALA A 437 3.78 -25.80 -11.16
CA ALA A 437 3.47 -24.39 -11.42
C ALA A 437 4.62 -23.49 -10.96
N ASN A 438 5.19 -23.78 -9.80
CA ASN A 438 6.33 -23.04 -9.27
C ASN A 438 7.57 -23.08 -10.18
N ILE A 439 7.87 -24.20 -10.84
CA ILE A 439 8.97 -24.25 -11.82
C ILE A 439 8.56 -23.56 -13.13
N ARG A 440 7.33 -23.81 -13.61
CA ARG A 440 6.81 -23.27 -14.87
C ARG A 440 6.69 -21.74 -14.89
N ILE A 441 6.64 -21.08 -13.73
CA ILE A 441 6.58 -19.61 -13.64
C ILE A 441 7.73 -18.91 -14.40
N ALA A 442 8.89 -19.57 -14.54
CA ALA A 442 10.03 -19.05 -15.29
C ALA A 442 9.77 -18.94 -16.80
N ARG A 443 8.91 -19.81 -17.35
CA ARG A 443 8.46 -19.82 -18.74
C ARG A 443 7.06 -20.43 -18.79
N PRO A 444 5.98 -19.60 -18.68
CA PRO A 444 4.58 -20.06 -18.59
C PRO A 444 4.13 -20.95 -19.74
N GLN A 445 4.72 -20.79 -20.93
CA GLN A 445 4.40 -21.56 -22.14
C GLN A 445 5.17 -22.89 -22.22
N ALA A 446 6.01 -23.21 -21.24
CA ALA A 446 6.78 -24.44 -21.25
C ALA A 446 5.87 -25.68 -21.14
N THR A 447 6.18 -26.66 -21.97
CA THR A 447 5.53 -27.98 -21.91
C THR A 447 5.92 -28.69 -20.61
N ARG A 448 5.13 -29.70 -20.23
CA ARG A 448 5.48 -30.51 -19.06
C ARG A 448 6.83 -31.19 -19.22
N GLN A 449 7.16 -31.67 -20.42
CA GLN A 449 8.42 -32.30 -20.71
C GLN A 449 9.62 -31.37 -20.49
N GLU A 450 9.54 -30.12 -20.96
CA GLU A 450 10.59 -29.11 -20.74
C GLU A 450 10.80 -28.79 -19.25
N VAL A 451 9.70 -28.74 -18.48
CA VAL A 451 9.79 -28.57 -17.02
C VAL A 451 10.46 -29.76 -16.35
N GLU A 452 10.13 -31.00 -16.77
CA GLU A 452 10.75 -32.22 -16.26
C GLU A 452 12.23 -32.30 -16.61
N GLU A 453 12.62 -31.90 -17.81
CA GLU A 453 14.04 -31.85 -18.24
C GLU A 453 14.83 -30.82 -17.41
N ALA A 454 14.29 -29.62 -17.20
CA ALA A 454 14.89 -28.60 -16.34
C ALA A 454 15.03 -29.06 -14.88
N ALA A 455 14.00 -29.69 -14.34
CA ALA A 455 14.04 -30.25 -12.99
C ALA A 455 15.03 -31.44 -12.85
N ARG A 456 15.16 -32.25 -13.88
CA ARG A 456 16.17 -33.31 -13.92
C ARG A 456 17.58 -32.74 -13.88
N ALA A 457 17.85 -31.74 -14.73
CA ALA A 457 19.13 -31.05 -14.76
C ALA A 457 19.45 -30.34 -13.42
N ALA A 458 18.40 -29.86 -12.71
CA ALA A 458 18.51 -29.27 -11.38
C ALA A 458 18.53 -30.31 -10.24
N GLN A 459 18.63 -31.60 -10.50
CA GLN A 459 18.65 -32.68 -9.48
C GLN A 459 17.38 -32.69 -8.59
N CYS A 460 16.20 -32.36 -9.16
CA CYS A 460 14.95 -32.31 -8.40
C CYS A 460 14.18 -33.63 -8.37
N LEU A 461 14.40 -34.54 -9.34
CA LEU A 461 13.54 -35.71 -9.53
C LEU A 461 13.51 -36.65 -8.32
N GLU A 462 14.62 -36.78 -7.61
CA GLU A 462 14.72 -37.62 -6.43
C GLU A 462 13.73 -37.19 -5.34
N PHE A 463 13.76 -35.93 -4.92
CA PHE A 463 12.84 -35.48 -3.87
C PHE A 463 11.41 -35.37 -4.38
N ILE A 464 11.18 -35.03 -5.66
CA ILE A 464 9.83 -34.96 -6.25
C ILE A 464 9.13 -36.34 -6.16
N SER A 465 9.89 -37.43 -6.36
CA SER A 465 9.34 -38.80 -6.25
C SER A 465 8.94 -39.18 -4.81
N ARG A 466 9.50 -38.50 -3.80
CA ARG A 466 9.15 -38.70 -2.38
C ARG A 466 7.94 -37.90 -1.93
N LEU A 467 7.55 -36.89 -2.70
CA LEU A 467 6.41 -36.04 -2.34
C LEU A 467 5.07 -36.78 -2.52
N PRO A 468 4.07 -36.57 -1.65
CA PRO A 468 2.81 -37.32 -1.66
C PRO A 468 2.04 -37.25 -2.98
N GLN A 469 2.07 -36.11 -3.68
CA GLN A 469 1.41 -35.88 -4.96
C GLN A 469 2.42 -35.58 -6.09
N GLY A 470 3.71 -35.84 -5.87
CA GLY A 470 4.78 -35.59 -6.83
C GLY A 470 4.75 -34.14 -7.36
N TRP A 471 4.62 -33.99 -8.66
CA TRP A 471 4.56 -32.69 -9.35
C TRP A 471 3.38 -31.80 -8.95
N LEU A 472 2.29 -32.38 -8.48
CA LEU A 472 1.07 -31.66 -8.09
C LEU A 472 1.03 -31.35 -6.59
N THR A 473 2.09 -31.64 -5.84
CA THR A 473 2.18 -31.32 -4.42
C THR A 473 2.10 -29.81 -4.24
N PRO A 474 1.13 -29.30 -3.44
CA PRO A 474 1.07 -27.88 -3.11
C PRO A 474 2.24 -27.51 -2.21
N MET A 475 2.90 -26.39 -2.52
CA MET A 475 4.10 -25.96 -1.80
C MET A 475 3.79 -25.27 -0.46
N GLY A 476 2.55 -24.80 -0.28
CA GLY A 476 2.18 -24.00 0.88
C GLY A 476 2.91 -22.67 0.95
N GLU A 477 2.71 -21.96 2.03
CA GLU A 477 3.34 -20.63 2.23
C GLU A 477 4.86 -20.77 2.27
N MET A 478 5.56 -20.12 1.34
CA MET A 478 7.02 -20.12 1.16
C MET A 478 7.67 -21.51 1.02
N GLY A 479 6.92 -22.56 0.70
CA GLY A 479 7.46 -23.91 0.56
C GLY A 479 7.93 -24.53 1.89
N GLY A 480 7.22 -24.27 2.98
CA GLY A 480 7.61 -24.69 4.33
C GLY A 480 7.78 -26.21 4.54
N GLN A 481 7.34 -27.03 3.60
CA GLN A 481 7.49 -28.49 3.62
C GLN A 481 8.82 -28.98 3.01
N LEU A 482 9.58 -28.09 2.36
CA LEU A 482 10.82 -28.44 1.66
C LEU A 482 12.04 -28.00 2.47
N SER A 483 13.13 -28.79 2.36
CA SER A 483 14.44 -28.41 2.87
C SER A 483 15.01 -27.19 2.12
N GLY A 484 15.98 -26.50 2.70
CA GLY A 484 16.68 -25.39 2.05
C GLY A 484 17.28 -25.79 0.70
N GLY A 485 17.91 -26.96 0.63
CA GLY A 485 18.51 -27.49 -0.59
C GLY A 485 17.48 -27.85 -1.67
N GLU A 486 16.31 -28.37 -1.29
CA GLU A 486 15.23 -28.67 -2.24
C GLU A 486 14.64 -27.36 -2.83
N ARG A 487 14.41 -26.34 -2.00
CA ARG A 487 14.00 -25.01 -2.48
C ARG A 487 15.03 -24.42 -3.44
N GLN A 488 16.32 -24.52 -3.10
CA GLN A 488 17.41 -24.02 -3.96
C GLN A 488 17.43 -24.72 -5.31
N ARG A 489 17.26 -26.05 -5.36
CA ARG A 489 17.19 -26.84 -6.61
C ARG A 489 15.99 -26.41 -7.47
N ILE A 490 14.84 -26.07 -6.87
CA ILE A 490 13.69 -25.50 -7.60
C ILE A 490 14.06 -24.15 -8.22
N SER A 491 14.77 -23.27 -7.49
CA SER A 491 15.25 -22.00 -8.03
C SER A 491 16.19 -22.19 -9.22
N ILE A 492 17.09 -23.18 -9.14
CA ILE A 492 17.98 -23.54 -10.24
C ILE A 492 17.18 -24.12 -11.42
N ALA A 493 16.15 -24.96 -11.16
CA ALA A 493 15.27 -25.48 -12.21
C ALA A 493 14.53 -24.34 -12.95
N ARG A 494 14.10 -23.31 -12.23
CA ARG A 494 13.54 -22.08 -12.84
C ARG A 494 14.55 -21.40 -13.77
N ALA A 495 15.80 -21.25 -13.32
CA ALA A 495 16.85 -20.60 -14.10
C ALA A 495 17.21 -21.42 -15.35
N LEU A 496 17.28 -22.75 -15.23
CA LEU A 496 17.49 -23.68 -16.37
C LEU A 496 16.34 -23.62 -17.37
N LEU A 497 15.09 -23.66 -16.91
CA LEU A 497 13.89 -23.58 -17.76
C LEU A 497 13.81 -22.26 -18.52
N LYS A 498 14.19 -21.14 -17.88
CA LYS A 498 14.25 -19.82 -18.48
C LYS A 498 15.29 -19.72 -19.60
N ASN A 499 16.42 -20.41 -19.43
CA ASN A 499 17.53 -20.52 -20.39
C ASN A 499 18.11 -19.16 -20.83
N ALA A 500 18.26 -18.22 -19.88
CA ALA A 500 18.83 -16.91 -20.18
C ALA A 500 20.37 -16.98 -20.37
N PRO A 501 20.96 -16.12 -21.23
CA PRO A 501 22.41 -16.10 -21.50
C PRO A 501 23.24 -15.55 -20.34
N VAL A 502 22.66 -14.76 -19.45
CA VAL A 502 23.29 -14.21 -18.25
C VAL A 502 22.68 -14.88 -17.01
N VAL A 503 23.51 -15.35 -16.10
CA VAL A 503 23.09 -15.99 -14.85
C VAL A 503 23.71 -15.26 -13.67
N ILE A 504 22.90 -14.89 -12.70
CA ILE A 504 23.33 -14.34 -11.42
C ILE A 504 23.07 -15.39 -10.35
N LEU A 505 24.10 -15.72 -9.57
CA LEU A 505 24.04 -16.65 -8.44
C LEU A 505 24.36 -15.87 -7.16
N ASP A 506 23.39 -15.69 -6.28
CA ASP A 506 23.56 -15.00 -5.01
C ASP A 506 23.61 -16.04 -3.88
N GLU A 507 24.81 -16.37 -3.42
CA GLU A 507 25.11 -17.34 -2.34
C GLU A 507 24.35 -18.68 -2.45
N PRO A 508 24.40 -19.38 -3.59
CA PRO A 508 23.47 -20.48 -3.88
C PRO A 508 23.64 -21.72 -2.99
N THR A 509 24.71 -21.81 -2.19
CA THR A 509 25.00 -22.97 -1.32
C THR A 509 25.07 -22.59 0.17
N ALA A 510 24.59 -21.43 0.57
CA ALA A 510 24.58 -21.02 1.97
C ALA A 510 23.66 -21.92 2.82
N ALA A 511 24.15 -22.33 3.99
CA ALA A 511 23.39 -23.08 5.01
C ALA A 511 22.78 -24.43 4.55
N LEU A 512 23.43 -25.15 3.61
CA LEU A 512 23.02 -26.48 3.18
C LEU A 512 23.80 -27.59 3.89
N ASP A 513 23.17 -28.74 4.07
CA ASP A 513 23.80 -29.98 4.46
C ASP A 513 24.68 -30.55 3.30
N ILE A 514 25.62 -31.44 3.60
CA ILE A 514 26.64 -31.92 2.65
C ILE A 514 26.01 -32.60 1.43
N GLU A 515 24.96 -33.41 1.63
CA GLU A 515 24.29 -34.13 0.54
C GLU A 515 23.53 -33.16 -0.39
N SER A 516 22.79 -32.23 0.17
CA SER A 516 22.13 -31.17 -0.57
C SER A 516 23.12 -30.25 -1.29
N GLU A 517 24.27 -29.95 -0.68
CA GLU A 517 25.33 -29.15 -1.31
C GLU A 517 25.88 -29.81 -2.59
N LEU A 518 26.15 -31.12 -2.57
CA LEU A 518 26.61 -31.84 -3.76
C LEU A 518 25.56 -31.83 -4.89
N ALA A 519 24.30 -32.03 -4.56
CA ALA A 519 23.21 -31.99 -5.54
C ALA A 519 23.04 -30.58 -6.13
N VAL A 520 23.09 -29.55 -5.29
CA VAL A 520 23.03 -28.14 -5.72
C VAL A 520 24.25 -27.78 -6.58
N GLN A 521 25.46 -28.23 -6.22
CA GLN A 521 26.66 -27.98 -7.02
C GLN A 521 26.53 -28.57 -8.42
N LYS A 522 26.10 -29.84 -8.55
CA LYS A 522 25.84 -30.46 -9.86
C LYS A 522 24.79 -29.70 -10.69
N ALA A 523 23.77 -29.19 -10.03
CA ALA A 523 22.74 -28.38 -10.69
C ALA A 523 23.30 -27.02 -11.17
N ILE A 524 24.19 -26.41 -10.40
CA ILE A 524 24.91 -25.18 -10.76
C ILE A 524 25.85 -25.46 -11.95
N ASP A 525 26.61 -26.56 -11.94
CA ASP A 525 27.53 -26.92 -13.04
C ASP A 525 26.77 -27.02 -14.38
N ASN A 526 25.55 -27.59 -14.35
CA ASN A 526 24.67 -27.64 -15.53
C ASN A 526 24.16 -26.24 -15.93
N LEU A 527 23.92 -25.35 -14.94
CA LEU A 527 23.39 -24.02 -15.19
C LEU A 527 24.43 -23.06 -15.78
N VAL A 528 25.70 -23.17 -15.36
CA VAL A 528 26.76 -22.23 -15.75
C VAL A 528 27.37 -22.53 -17.14
N TYR A 529 27.11 -23.71 -17.70
CA TYR A 529 27.69 -24.14 -18.97
C TYR A 529 27.34 -23.18 -20.11
N ASN A 530 28.37 -22.64 -20.79
CA ASN A 530 28.29 -21.74 -21.93
C ASN A 530 27.42 -20.46 -21.69
N ARG A 531 27.45 -19.92 -20.46
CA ARG A 531 26.73 -18.68 -20.08
C ARG A 531 27.66 -17.68 -19.42
N THR A 532 27.27 -16.41 -19.45
CA THR A 532 27.91 -15.35 -18.65
C THR A 532 27.40 -15.44 -17.23
N VAL A 533 28.26 -15.78 -16.28
CA VAL A 533 27.88 -16.06 -14.89
C VAL A 533 28.49 -15.03 -13.96
N ILE A 534 27.67 -14.42 -13.13
CA ILE A 534 28.08 -13.57 -12.02
C ILE A 534 27.72 -14.30 -10.73
N ILE A 535 28.70 -14.61 -9.90
CA ILE A 535 28.48 -15.28 -8.62
C ILE A 535 28.89 -14.37 -7.47
N ILE A 536 27.97 -14.13 -6.53
CA ILE A 536 28.30 -13.57 -5.22
C ILE A 536 28.59 -14.74 -4.32
N ALA A 537 29.86 -14.93 -3.97
CA ALA A 537 30.30 -16.12 -3.26
C ALA A 537 30.93 -15.78 -1.90
N HIS A 538 30.50 -16.52 -0.90
CA HIS A 538 31.11 -16.57 0.42
C HIS A 538 31.95 -17.86 0.65
N ARG A 539 31.94 -18.82 -0.30
CA ARG A 539 32.67 -20.07 -0.20
C ARG A 539 33.87 -20.12 -1.15
N LEU A 540 35.02 -20.52 -0.60
CA LEU A 540 36.31 -20.58 -1.30
C LEU A 540 36.31 -21.47 -2.54
N SER A 541 35.64 -22.64 -2.47
CA SER A 541 35.58 -23.60 -3.59
C SER A 541 34.96 -23.01 -4.85
N THR A 542 33.94 -22.17 -4.67
CA THR A 542 33.22 -21.52 -5.76
C THR A 542 34.04 -20.38 -6.38
N ILE A 543 34.80 -19.64 -5.55
CA ILE A 543 35.65 -18.53 -5.96
C ILE A 543 36.86 -19.01 -6.76
N ALA A 544 37.50 -20.08 -6.32
CA ALA A 544 38.73 -20.59 -6.94
C ALA A 544 38.55 -21.04 -8.40
N GLY A 545 37.34 -21.49 -8.78
CA GLY A 545 37.00 -21.88 -10.14
C GLY A 545 36.61 -20.73 -11.08
N ALA A 546 36.51 -19.50 -10.58
CA ALA A 546 36.13 -18.34 -11.39
C ALA A 546 37.30 -17.86 -12.27
N GLY A 547 37.02 -17.62 -13.55
CA GLY A 547 37.99 -17.07 -14.50
C GLY A 547 38.34 -15.60 -14.24
N ASN A 548 37.48 -14.87 -13.55
CA ASN A 548 37.67 -13.48 -13.18
C ASN A 548 37.10 -13.24 -11.78
N ILE A 549 37.88 -12.70 -10.88
CA ILE A 549 37.50 -12.36 -9.51
C ILE A 549 37.61 -10.86 -9.33
N LEU A 550 36.56 -10.25 -8.85
CA LEU A 550 36.43 -8.83 -8.57
C LEU A 550 36.30 -8.65 -7.06
N VAL A 551 37.26 -8.00 -6.42
CA VAL A 551 37.25 -7.73 -4.98
C VAL A 551 36.70 -6.33 -4.75
N MET A 552 35.61 -6.27 -3.99
CA MET A 552 34.93 -5.02 -3.65
C MET A 552 35.18 -4.62 -2.20
N GLU A 553 35.44 -3.33 -1.98
CA GLU A 553 35.56 -2.70 -0.68
C GLU A 553 34.97 -1.29 -0.74
N GLU A 554 34.14 -0.92 0.23
CA GLU A 554 33.49 0.40 0.35
C GLU A 554 32.89 0.93 -0.97
N GLY A 555 32.20 0.06 -1.70
CA GLY A 555 31.54 0.42 -2.96
C GLY A 555 32.50 0.63 -4.15
N GLN A 556 33.74 0.18 -4.07
CA GLN A 556 34.72 0.25 -5.16
C GLN A 556 35.30 -1.14 -5.48
N VAL A 557 35.82 -1.31 -6.70
CA VAL A 557 36.60 -2.48 -7.08
C VAL A 557 38.07 -2.19 -6.76
N VAL A 558 38.63 -2.90 -5.79
CA VAL A 558 40.02 -2.70 -5.34
C VAL A 558 41.01 -3.64 -5.98
N GLU A 559 40.59 -4.86 -6.34
CA GLU A 559 41.42 -5.85 -7.03
C GLU A 559 40.62 -6.61 -8.08
N GLN A 560 41.27 -7.01 -9.15
CA GLN A 560 40.68 -7.84 -10.20
C GLN A 560 41.75 -8.78 -10.78
N GLY A 561 41.42 -10.05 -11.00
CA GLY A 561 42.30 -11.04 -11.59
C GLY A 561 41.82 -12.47 -11.41
N THR A 562 42.66 -13.43 -11.74
CA THR A 562 42.42 -14.84 -11.45
C THR A 562 42.83 -15.18 -10.01
N HIS A 563 42.34 -16.30 -9.50
CA HIS A 563 42.70 -16.79 -8.16
C HIS A 563 44.22 -16.81 -7.91
N ALA A 564 45.01 -17.35 -8.85
CA ALA A 564 46.45 -17.44 -8.72
C ALA A 564 47.12 -16.04 -8.71
N GLN A 565 46.67 -15.13 -9.56
CA GLN A 565 47.19 -13.76 -9.60
C GLN A 565 46.91 -13.00 -8.30
N LEU A 566 45.68 -13.05 -7.79
CA LEU A 566 45.27 -12.33 -6.60
C LEU A 566 45.93 -12.89 -5.33
N LEU A 567 46.21 -14.20 -5.26
CA LEU A 567 46.98 -14.77 -4.15
C LEU A 567 48.42 -14.28 -4.13
N SER A 568 49.03 -14.06 -5.31
CA SER A 568 50.43 -13.62 -5.41
C SER A 568 50.62 -12.14 -5.10
N HIS A 569 49.56 -11.33 -5.18
CA HIS A 569 49.61 -9.86 -4.94
C HIS A 569 49.63 -9.45 -3.47
N HIS A 570 49.43 -10.39 -2.53
CA HIS A 570 49.40 -10.13 -1.09
C HIS A 570 48.42 -9.01 -0.66
N GLY A 571 47.31 -8.89 -1.39
CA GLY A 571 46.31 -7.86 -1.21
C GLY A 571 45.09 -8.27 -0.37
N ARG A 572 43.99 -7.58 -0.59
CA ARG A 572 42.72 -7.80 0.14
C ARG A 572 42.15 -9.22 -0.10
N TYR A 573 42.28 -9.73 -1.32
CA TYR A 573 41.82 -11.06 -1.66
C TYR A 573 42.56 -12.13 -0.84
N GLN A 574 43.87 -12.03 -0.74
CA GLN A 574 44.64 -12.99 0.04
C GLN A 574 44.26 -12.97 1.53
N ALA A 575 44.05 -11.76 2.09
CA ALA A 575 43.62 -11.63 3.48
C ALA A 575 42.25 -12.29 3.72
N LEU A 576 41.29 -12.08 2.82
CA LEU A 576 39.98 -12.74 2.87
C LEU A 576 40.10 -14.27 2.73
N TRP A 577 40.93 -14.73 1.81
CA TRP A 577 41.20 -16.15 1.59
C TRP A 577 41.81 -16.81 2.84
N GLN A 578 42.85 -16.22 3.41
CA GLN A 578 43.50 -16.74 4.63
C GLN A 578 42.54 -16.77 5.83
N ALA A 579 41.73 -15.74 6.01
CA ALA A 579 40.74 -15.71 7.07
C ALA A 579 39.71 -16.85 6.93
N GLN A 580 39.24 -17.14 5.70
CA GLN A 580 38.30 -18.22 5.47
C GLN A 580 38.94 -19.62 5.63
N MET A 581 40.22 -19.79 5.22
CA MET A 581 40.94 -21.01 5.43
C MET A 581 41.17 -21.30 6.91
N ALA A 582 41.55 -20.27 7.68
CA ALA A 582 41.72 -20.41 9.13
C ALA A 582 40.40 -20.81 9.82
N ALA A 583 39.27 -20.23 9.40
CA ALA A 583 37.94 -20.59 9.91
C ALA A 583 37.54 -22.05 9.54
N ARG A 584 37.99 -22.56 8.37
CA ARG A 584 37.72 -23.93 7.96
C ARG A 584 38.55 -24.95 8.76
N VAL A 585 39.83 -24.68 8.95
CA VAL A 585 40.71 -25.52 9.78
C VAL A 585 40.18 -25.59 11.21
N TRP A 586 39.76 -24.50 11.79
CA TRP A 586 39.16 -24.46 13.13
C TRP A 586 37.86 -25.29 13.22
N ARG A 587 37.11 -25.39 12.15
CA ARG A 587 35.88 -26.20 12.07
C ARG A 587 36.17 -27.69 11.94
N ASP A 588 37.19 -28.05 11.19
CA ASP A 588 37.62 -29.46 11.00
C ASP A 588 38.37 -29.99 12.23
N ASP A 589 39.24 -29.21 12.86
CA ASP A 589 39.97 -29.57 14.08
C ASP A 589 39.08 -29.54 15.33
N GLY A 590 38.07 -28.65 15.40
CA GLY A 590 37.09 -28.56 16.50
C GLY A 590 36.16 -29.78 16.62
N VAL A 591 36.02 -30.55 15.53
CA VAL A 591 35.26 -31.82 15.53
C VAL A 591 36.13 -32.99 15.97
N SER A 592 37.48 -32.91 15.80
CA SER A 592 38.42 -33.98 16.20
C SER A 592 38.91 -33.88 17.66
N ALA A 593 38.78 -32.70 18.31
CA ALA A 593 39.33 -32.44 19.64
C ALA A 593 38.32 -32.48 20.81
N SER A 594 37.05 -32.71 20.58
CA SER A 594 36.02 -32.66 21.65
C SER A 594 35.41 -34.01 22.00
N GLY A 595 36.30 -34.97 22.37
CA GLY A 595 35.85 -36.14 23.12
C GLY A 595 35.75 -35.92 24.63
N GLU A 596 36.18 -34.79 25.18
CA GLU A 596 36.13 -34.53 26.62
C GLU A 596 35.62 -33.13 26.91
N TRP A 597 34.38 -33.04 27.43
CA TRP A 597 33.88 -31.86 28.11
C TRP A 597 34.56 -31.75 29.47
N VAL A 598 35.49 -30.86 29.65
CA VAL A 598 35.98 -30.46 30.99
C VAL A 598 34.95 -29.53 31.59
N HIS A 599 34.26 -29.99 32.64
CA HIS A 599 33.51 -29.17 33.56
C HIS A 599 34.49 -28.34 34.41
N GLU A 600 34.45 -27.02 34.26
CA GLU A 600 34.71 -26.04 35.31
C GLU A 600 33.61 -24.98 35.34
#